data_48c2250e60ece4f4cee572b3ab462c94
#
_entry.id   48c2250e60ece4f4cee572b3ab462c94
#
_cell.length_a   1.000
_cell.length_b   1.000
_cell.length_c   1.000
_cell.angle_alpha   90.00
_cell.angle_beta   90.00
_cell.angle_gamma   90.00
#
_symmetry.space_group_name_H-M   'P 1'
#
loop_
_entity.id
_entity.type
_entity.pdbx_description
1 polymer ?
#
loop_
_entity_poly.entity_id
_entity_poly.type
_entity_poly.pdbx_seq_one_letter_code
_entity_poly.pdbx_strand_id
1 'polypeptide(L)'
;MMHVVICDDEPCFQEAVVNAVKKWMCTSGHSDIRCTVFSSSEDLLEQWSNGLSIDLLFLDIEIPGEISGMALAQKMRDTDHNLPIIFITNYLNYVYEGYVVNAMRFLTKPVNENEIFTCMDISYRHFQLLNKESFIVNAKDQRIVLRHSEIIYVEARAHYLFFHLSNSDEIPAMRAKIGDIIGDLPSSLFAQCHRSFIVNLLHI
;
A
#
# COMPACT_ATOMS: atom_id res chain seq x y z
N MET A 1 -10.46 -2.62 4.81
CA MET A 1 -10.27 -1.46 5.74
C MET A 1 -8.89 -0.90 5.47
N MET A 2 -8.80 0.35 5.03
CA MET A 2 -7.52 1.03 4.76
C MET A 2 -6.77 1.31 6.05
N HIS A 3 -5.48 1.02 6.10
CA HIS A 3 -4.64 1.29 7.25
C HIS A 3 -3.71 2.48 6.97
N VAL A 4 -3.99 3.59 7.64
CA VAL A 4 -3.19 4.81 7.63
C VAL A 4 -2.28 4.81 8.85
N VAL A 5 -0.98 4.94 8.62
CA VAL A 5 0.02 5.03 9.68
C VAL A 5 0.61 6.44 9.71
N ILE A 6 0.80 6.97 10.90
CA ILE A 6 1.43 8.27 11.16
C ILE A 6 2.65 8.01 12.04
N CYS A 7 3.82 8.50 11.63
CA CYS A 7 5.04 8.41 12.41
C CYS A 7 5.67 9.79 12.55
N ASP A 8 5.67 10.32 13.78
CA ASP A 8 6.15 11.65 14.14
C ASP A 8 6.41 11.64 15.65
N ASP A 9 7.47 12.22 16.15
CA ASP A 9 7.79 12.25 17.59
C ASP A 9 7.02 13.33 18.35
N GLU A 10 6.42 14.29 17.64
CA GLU A 10 5.68 15.40 18.23
C GLU A 10 4.17 15.10 18.32
N PRO A 11 3.60 14.91 19.55
CA PRO A 11 2.18 14.56 19.71
C PRO A 11 1.21 15.56 19.06
N CYS A 12 1.55 16.85 19.04
CA CYS A 12 0.69 17.88 18.46
C CYS A 12 0.51 17.70 16.94
N PHE A 13 1.54 17.26 16.20
CA PHE A 13 1.45 16.98 14.77
C PHE A 13 0.76 15.64 14.52
N GLN A 14 1.02 14.62 15.34
CA GLN A 14 0.29 13.35 15.29
C GLN A 14 -1.23 13.59 15.40
N GLU A 15 -1.65 14.35 16.43
CA GLU A 15 -3.05 14.69 16.66
C GLU A 15 -3.65 15.50 15.50
N ALA A 16 -2.90 16.46 14.96
CA ALA A 16 -3.35 17.28 13.83
C ALA A 16 -3.65 16.40 12.60
N VAL A 17 -2.75 15.47 12.25
CA VAL A 17 -2.96 14.55 11.12
C VAL A 17 -4.10 13.60 11.39
N VAL A 18 -4.16 12.98 12.57
CA VAL A 18 -5.26 12.06 12.95
C VAL A 18 -6.62 12.79 12.87
N ASN A 19 -6.71 14.01 13.38
CA ASN A 19 -7.95 14.79 13.36
C ASN A 19 -8.35 15.17 11.93
N ALA A 20 -7.40 15.54 11.08
CA ALA A 20 -7.65 15.81 9.66
C ALA A 20 -8.16 14.55 8.94
N VAL A 21 -7.52 13.39 9.16
CA VAL A 21 -7.99 12.10 8.59
C VAL A 21 -9.41 11.78 9.07
N LYS A 22 -9.69 11.89 10.36
CA LYS A 22 -11.04 11.66 10.92
C LYS A 22 -12.09 12.60 10.32
N LYS A 23 -11.75 13.87 10.15
CA LYS A 23 -12.64 14.86 9.55
C LYS A 23 -12.89 14.55 8.07
N TRP A 24 -11.83 14.15 7.34
CA TRP A 24 -11.97 13.68 5.96
C TRP A 24 -12.90 12.46 5.88
N MET A 25 -12.78 11.48 6.79
CA MET A 25 -13.68 10.33 6.86
C MET A 25 -15.14 10.76 7.03
N CYS A 26 -15.41 11.70 7.94
CA CYS A 26 -16.76 12.22 8.16
C CYS A 26 -17.32 12.95 6.94
N THR A 27 -16.52 13.75 6.25
CA THR A 27 -16.96 14.56 5.10
C THR A 27 -17.13 13.74 3.82
N SER A 28 -16.29 12.72 3.63
CA SER A 28 -16.32 11.83 2.46
C SER A 28 -17.26 10.63 2.61
N GLY A 29 -17.77 10.38 3.83
CA GLY A 29 -18.63 9.24 4.14
C GLY A 29 -17.91 7.89 4.19
N HIS A 30 -16.58 7.89 4.27
CA HIS A 30 -15.77 6.67 4.38
C HIS A 30 -15.55 6.30 5.84
N SER A 31 -15.92 5.08 6.23
CA SER A 31 -15.80 4.58 7.61
C SER A 31 -14.81 3.42 7.76
N ASP A 32 -14.23 2.96 6.67
CA ASP A 32 -13.38 1.77 6.61
C ASP A 32 -11.88 2.09 6.68
N ILE A 33 -11.51 3.04 7.55
CA ILE A 33 -10.12 3.48 7.76
C ILE A 33 -9.72 3.28 9.21
N ARG A 34 -8.53 2.75 9.42
CA ARG A 34 -7.87 2.65 10.71
C ARG A 34 -6.62 3.53 10.72
N CYS A 35 -6.44 4.33 11.77
CA CYS A 35 -5.22 5.08 12.02
C CYS A 35 -4.40 4.43 13.13
N THR A 36 -3.10 4.28 12.92
CA THR A 36 -2.13 3.90 13.96
C THR A 36 -1.02 4.95 14.00
N VAL A 37 -0.58 5.30 15.21
CA VAL A 37 0.43 6.33 15.43
C VAL A 37 1.66 5.70 16.05
N PHE A 38 2.83 6.10 15.57
CA PHE A 38 4.15 5.76 16.11
C PHE A 38 4.89 7.06 16.43
N SER A 39 5.66 7.04 17.52
CA SER A 39 6.51 8.15 17.92
C SER A 39 8.00 7.89 17.66
N SER A 40 8.35 6.73 17.11
CA SER A 40 9.72 6.35 16.78
C SER A 40 9.78 5.57 15.48
N SER A 41 10.84 5.80 14.71
CA SER A 41 11.12 5.07 13.47
C SER A 41 11.45 3.60 13.73
N GLU A 42 12.10 3.30 14.85
CA GLU A 42 12.50 1.96 15.26
C GLU A 42 11.28 1.09 15.54
N ASP A 43 10.32 1.61 16.32
CA ASP A 43 9.09 0.89 16.65
C ASP A 43 8.26 0.58 15.38
N LEU A 44 8.16 1.57 14.47
CA LEU A 44 7.46 1.36 13.22
C LEU A 44 8.17 0.32 12.36
N LEU A 45 9.51 0.36 12.26
CA LEU A 45 10.28 -0.59 11.48
C LEU A 45 10.16 -2.02 12.05
N GLU A 46 10.16 -2.16 13.38
CA GLU A 46 9.96 -3.45 14.05
C GLU A 46 8.57 -4.03 13.72
N GLN A 47 7.51 -3.22 13.85
CA GLN A 47 6.16 -3.66 13.53
C GLN A 47 5.99 -3.97 12.04
N TRP A 48 6.61 -3.17 11.16
CA TRP A 48 6.64 -3.45 9.72
C TRP A 48 7.31 -4.80 9.42
N SER A 49 8.46 -5.07 10.04
CA SER A 49 9.18 -6.34 9.88
C SER A 49 8.41 -7.53 10.42
N ASN A 50 7.53 -7.30 11.40
CA ASN A 50 6.61 -8.30 11.97
C ASN A 50 5.30 -8.45 11.17
N GLY A 51 5.19 -7.83 9.99
CA GLY A 51 4.05 -8.01 9.08
C GLY A 51 2.93 -6.98 9.23
N LEU A 52 3.21 -5.82 9.83
CA LEU A 52 2.24 -4.71 9.82
C LEU A 52 1.95 -4.28 8.38
N SER A 53 0.70 -4.43 7.93
CA SER A 53 0.28 -3.89 6.63
C SER A 53 -0.02 -2.41 6.74
N ILE A 54 0.48 -1.61 5.79
CA ILE A 54 0.26 -0.16 5.70
C ILE A 54 -0.22 0.17 4.29
N ASP A 55 -1.31 0.92 4.18
CA ASP A 55 -1.84 1.37 2.89
C ASP A 55 -1.50 2.85 2.60
N LEU A 56 -1.14 3.61 3.63
CA LEU A 56 -0.65 5.00 3.53
C LEU A 56 0.19 5.33 4.76
N LEU A 57 1.36 5.90 4.54
CA LEU A 57 2.27 6.37 5.60
C LEU A 57 2.43 7.89 5.54
N PHE A 58 2.07 8.58 6.63
CA PHE A 58 2.52 9.94 6.93
C PHE A 58 3.76 9.86 7.83
N LEU A 59 4.85 10.48 7.43
CA LEU A 59 6.15 10.27 8.06
C LEU A 59 6.89 11.61 8.23
N ASP A 60 7.30 11.92 9.45
CA ASP A 60 8.29 12.99 9.62
C ASP A 60 9.68 12.49 9.19
N ILE A 61 10.47 13.39 8.64
CA ILE A 61 11.85 13.10 8.20
C ILE A 61 12.80 13.06 9.40
N GLU A 62 12.65 14.03 10.32
CA GLU A 62 13.53 14.18 11.46
C GLU A 62 12.89 13.67 12.74
N ILE A 63 12.86 12.36 12.90
CA ILE A 63 12.45 11.69 14.15
C ILE A 63 13.73 11.41 14.94
N PRO A 64 13.81 11.82 16.22
CA PRO A 64 14.94 11.50 17.09
C PRO A 64 15.10 9.98 17.28
N GLY A 65 16.31 9.46 17.12
CA GLY A 65 16.62 8.04 17.26
C GLY A 65 17.82 7.63 16.42
N GLU A 66 18.02 6.33 16.27
CA GLU A 66 19.09 5.76 15.44
C GLU A 66 18.73 5.78 13.95
N ILE A 67 17.41 5.84 13.65
CA ILE A 67 16.88 5.77 12.30
C ILE A 67 16.03 7.03 12.05
N SER A 68 16.48 7.91 11.15
CA SER A 68 15.65 9.03 10.69
C SER A 68 14.47 8.54 9.86
N GLY A 69 13.39 9.35 9.75
CA GLY A 69 12.27 8.99 8.89
C GLY A 69 12.65 8.76 7.44
N MET A 70 13.64 9.50 6.91
CA MET A 70 14.16 9.25 5.56
C MET A 70 14.81 7.87 5.44
N ALA A 71 15.65 7.48 6.41
CA ALA A 71 16.29 6.17 6.42
C ALA A 71 15.26 5.03 6.61
N LEU A 72 14.21 5.27 7.41
CA LEU A 72 13.08 4.35 7.54
C LEU A 72 12.37 4.17 6.20
N ALA A 73 12.03 5.27 5.51
CA ALA A 73 11.38 5.22 4.21
C ALA A 73 12.20 4.42 3.18
N GLN A 74 13.52 4.58 3.15
CA GLN A 74 14.41 3.80 2.28
C GLN A 74 14.32 2.30 2.58
N LYS A 75 14.43 1.91 3.86
CA LYS A 75 14.31 0.50 4.27
C LYS A 75 12.94 -0.10 3.94
N MET A 76 11.86 0.66 4.11
CA MET A 76 10.52 0.20 3.75
C MET A 76 10.38 0.07 2.24
N ARG A 77 11.01 0.95 1.45
CA ARG A 77 11.01 0.92 0.00
C ARG A 77 11.73 -0.29 -0.59
N ASP A 78 12.74 -0.84 0.12
CA ASP A 78 13.43 -2.07 -0.27
C ASP A 78 12.50 -3.29 -0.28
N THR A 79 11.43 -3.25 0.52
CA THR A 79 10.44 -4.35 0.64
C THR A 79 9.13 -4.06 -0.07
N ASP A 80 8.69 -2.80 -0.12
CA ASP A 80 7.48 -2.36 -0.81
C ASP A 80 7.74 -1.11 -1.65
N HIS A 81 7.90 -1.30 -2.96
CA HIS A 81 8.14 -0.22 -3.91
C HIS A 81 6.91 0.68 -4.11
N ASN A 82 5.72 0.22 -3.77
CA ASN A 82 4.46 0.89 -4.08
C ASN A 82 3.78 1.54 -2.86
N LEU A 83 4.28 1.34 -1.64
CA LEU A 83 3.73 1.97 -0.43
C LEU A 83 3.65 3.49 -0.61
N PRO A 84 2.45 4.11 -0.55
CA PRO A 84 2.33 5.56 -0.58
C PRO A 84 2.94 6.17 0.68
N ILE A 85 4.00 6.97 0.52
CA ILE A 85 4.68 7.69 1.61
C ILE A 85 4.49 9.20 1.38
N ILE A 86 4.01 9.89 2.39
CA ILE A 86 3.84 11.34 2.44
C ILE A 86 4.72 11.85 3.57
N PHE A 87 5.71 12.65 3.24
CA PHE A 87 6.53 13.30 4.25
C PHE A 87 5.83 14.54 4.80
N ILE A 88 5.91 14.72 6.13
CA ILE A 88 5.45 15.91 6.84
C ILE A 88 6.63 16.44 7.64
N THR A 89 7.19 17.58 7.27
CA THR A 89 8.44 18.04 7.86
C THR A 89 8.57 19.57 7.87
N ASN A 90 9.40 20.10 8.75
CA ASN A 90 9.84 21.49 8.72
C ASN A 90 10.91 21.76 7.64
N TYR A 91 11.50 20.73 7.05
CA TYR A 91 12.73 20.82 6.27
C TYR A 91 12.49 20.50 4.80
N LEU A 92 12.32 21.53 3.97
CA LEU A 92 12.14 21.37 2.52
C LEU A 92 13.43 20.96 1.78
N ASN A 93 14.58 21.01 2.44
CA ASN A 93 15.86 20.65 1.80
C ASN A 93 15.94 19.16 1.42
N TYR A 94 15.13 18.32 2.05
CA TYR A 94 15.05 16.88 1.78
C TYR A 94 14.18 16.50 0.58
N VAL A 95 13.57 17.47 -0.11
CA VAL A 95 12.74 17.17 -1.31
C VAL A 95 13.54 16.40 -2.37
N TYR A 96 14.83 16.70 -2.54
CA TYR A 96 15.69 15.97 -3.48
C TYR A 96 15.92 14.51 -3.07
N GLU A 97 16.08 14.25 -1.77
CA GLU A 97 16.24 12.88 -1.24
C GLU A 97 14.93 12.07 -1.33
N GLY A 98 13.80 12.74 -1.26
CA GLY A 98 12.48 12.13 -1.42
C GLY A 98 12.23 11.55 -2.81
N TYR A 99 12.90 12.03 -3.85
CA TYR A 99 12.86 11.38 -5.15
C TYR A 99 13.47 9.97 -5.12
N VAL A 100 14.46 9.74 -4.28
CA VAL A 100 15.13 8.43 -4.14
C VAL A 100 14.15 7.39 -3.57
N VAL A 101 13.27 7.81 -2.62
CA VAL A 101 12.28 6.92 -2.01
C VAL A 101 10.93 6.93 -2.72
N ASN A 102 10.83 7.60 -3.87
CA ASN A 102 9.58 7.75 -4.62
C ASN A 102 8.41 8.17 -3.71
N ALA A 103 8.63 9.27 -2.95
CA ALA A 103 7.60 9.81 -2.07
C ALA A 103 6.43 10.36 -2.89
N MET A 104 5.22 10.06 -2.46
CA MET A 104 4.00 10.55 -3.12
C MET A 104 3.86 12.06 -3.00
N ARG A 105 4.22 12.63 -1.83
CA ARG A 105 4.14 14.07 -1.57
C ARG A 105 5.00 14.49 -0.38
N PHE A 106 5.32 15.81 -0.34
CA PHE A 106 5.90 16.50 0.80
C PHE A 106 4.93 17.57 1.29
N LEU A 107 4.68 17.60 2.59
CA LEU A 107 3.89 18.61 3.28
C LEU A 107 4.77 19.31 4.29
N THR A 108 4.59 20.61 4.45
CA THR A 108 5.33 21.41 5.46
C THR A 108 4.55 21.51 6.74
N LYS A 109 5.23 21.42 7.87
CA LYS A 109 4.65 21.76 9.17
C LYS A 109 4.52 23.30 9.32
N PRO A 110 3.43 23.86 9.86
CA PRO A 110 2.20 23.17 10.27
C PRO A 110 1.38 22.71 9.06
N VAL A 111 0.84 21.51 9.14
CA VAL A 111 0.14 20.87 8.01
C VAL A 111 -1.20 21.55 7.76
N ASN A 112 -1.47 21.86 6.50
CA ASN A 112 -2.77 22.33 6.08
C ASN A 112 -3.75 21.15 5.92
N GLU A 113 -4.91 21.23 6.57
CA GLU A 113 -5.94 20.20 6.53
C GLU A 113 -6.36 19.83 5.10
N ASN A 114 -6.48 20.82 4.19
CA ASN A 114 -6.85 20.56 2.80
C ASN A 114 -5.77 19.77 2.03
N GLU A 115 -4.51 19.89 2.41
CA GLU A 115 -3.43 19.10 1.81
C GLU A 115 -3.53 17.65 2.25
N ILE A 116 -3.84 17.39 3.54
CA ILE A 116 -4.11 16.03 4.03
C ILE A 116 -5.33 15.45 3.31
N PHE A 117 -6.41 16.22 3.12
CA PHE A 117 -7.60 15.79 2.38
C PHE A 117 -7.25 15.37 0.95
N THR A 118 -6.45 16.18 0.26
CA THR A 118 -5.97 15.86 -1.09
C THR A 118 -5.17 14.56 -1.12
N CYS A 119 -4.29 14.36 -0.14
CA CYS A 119 -3.50 13.14 0.00
C CYS A 119 -4.41 11.91 0.27
N MET A 120 -5.39 12.07 1.15
CA MET A 120 -6.36 11.02 1.45
C MET A 120 -7.20 10.66 0.23
N ASP A 121 -7.68 11.63 -0.54
CA ASP A 121 -8.47 11.39 -1.77
C ASP A 121 -7.68 10.56 -2.79
N ILE A 122 -6.42 10.89 -3.01
CA ILE A 122 -5.56 10.16 -3.95
C ILE A 122 -5.28 8.75 -3.44
N SER A 123 -4.85 8.64 -2.16
CA SER A 123 -4.48 7.36 -1.56
C SER A 123 -5.69 6.43 -1.40
N TYR A 124 -6.85 6.95 -1.01
CA TYR A 124 -8.05 6.14 -0.85
C TYR A 124 -8.57 5.64 -2.20
N ARG A 125 -8.50 6.48 -3.25
CA ARG A 125 -8.84 6.06 -4.62
C ARG A 125 -7.92 4.94 -5.09
N HIS A 126 -6.62 5.08 -4.85
CA HIS A 126 -5.64 4.04 -5.16
C HIS A 126 -5.92 2.75 -4.37
N PHE A 127 -6.13 2.86 -3.06
CA PHE A 127 -6.52 1.75 -2.20
C PHE A 127 -7.80 1.05 -2.70
N GLN A 128 -8.80 1.81 -3.13
CA GLN A 128 -10.02 1.23 -3.70
C GLN A 128 -9.77 0.48 -5.00
N LEU A 129 -8.93 1.01 -5.90
CA LEU A 129 -8.56 0.31 -7.14
C LEU A 129 -7.87 -1.01 -6.85
N LEU A 130 -6.99 -1.05 -5.84
CA LEU A 130 -6.28 -2.26 -5.44
C LEU A 130 -7.17 -3.28 -4.72
N ASN A 131 -8.17 -2.82 -3.96
CA ASN A 131 -8.97 -3.67 -3.05
C ASN A 131 -10.41 -3.93 -3.51
N LYS A 132 -10.94 -3.17 -4.49
CA LYS A 132 -12.32 -3.39 -5.01
C LYS A 132 -12.46 -4.66 -5.83
N GLU A 133 -11.37 -5.22 -6.27
CA GLU A 133 -11.40 -6.32 -7.20
C GLU A 133 -10.67 -7.52 -6.58
N SER A 134 -11.46 -8.47 -6.16
CA SER A 134 -10.99 -9.79 -5.77
C SER A 134 -11.32 -10.77 -6.90
N PHE A 135 -10.35 -11.57 -7.28
CA PHE A 135 -10.55 -12.71 -8.17
C PHE A 135 -10.95 -13.94 -7.36
N ILE A 136 -11.96 -14.67 -7.85
CA ILE A 136 -12.45 -15.86 -7.18
C ILE A 136 -11.83 -17.08 -7.85
N VAL A 137 -10.97 -17.78 -7.12
CA VAL A 137 -10.40 -19.06 -7.52
C VAL A 137 -11.31 -20.18 -7.04
N ASN A 138 -11.91 -20.92 -7.96
CA ASN A 138 -12.66 -22.13 -7.64
C ASN A 138 -11.69 -23.34 -7.64
N ALA A 139 -11.03 -23.58 -6.52
CA ALA A 139 -10.24 -24.79 -6.28
C ALA A 139 -11.17 -25.99 -6.02
N LYS A 140 -10.66 -27.23 -6.17
CA LYS A 140 -11.46 -28.47 -6.20
C LYS A 140 -12.59 -28.56 -5.16
N ASP A 141 -12.37 -28.06 -3.94
CA ASP A 141 -13.31 -28.16 -2.81
C ASP A 141 -13.48 -26.84 -2.04
N GLN A 142 -12.86 -25.76 -2.52
CA GLN A 142 -12.85 -24.46 -1.82
C GLN A 142 -13.00 -23.32 -2.81
N ARG A 143 -13.72 -22.30 -2.37
CA ARG A 143 -13.79 -21.00 -3.03
C ARG A 143 -12.85 -20.05 -2.34
N ILE A 144 -11.76 -19.71 -3.00
CA ILE A 144 -10.73 -18.81 -2.46
C ILE A 144 -10.91 -17.43 -3.10
N VAL A 145 -11.00 -16.40 -2.28
CA VAL A 145 -11.06 -15.01 -2.72
C VAL A 145 -9.66 -14.44 -2.63
N LEU A 146 -9.06 -14.11 -3.77
CA LEU A 146 -7.74 -13.50 -3.86
C LEU A 146 -7.89 -12.01 -4.18
N ARG A 147 -7.23 -11.15 -3.43
CA ARG A 147 -7.12 -9.74 -3.81
C ARG A 147 -6.18 -9.60 -5.00
N HIS A 148 -6.48 -8.71 -5.93
CA HIS A 148 -5.61 -8.48 -7.08
C HIS A 148 -4.19 -8.07 -6.66
N SER A 149 -4.06 -7.28 -5.59
CA SER A 149 -2.76 -6.87 -5.03
C SER A 149 -1.91 -8.03 -4.48
N GLU A 150 -2.54 -9.15 -4.12
CA GLU A 150 -1.83 -10.33 -3.60
C GLU A 150 -1.28 -11.23 -4.71
N ILE A 151 -1.84 -11.14 -5.93
CA ILE A 151 -1.43 -11.98 -7.06
C ILE A 151 -0.20 -11.36 -7.72
N ILE A 152 0.94 -12.05 -7.68
CA ILE A 152 2.16 -11.63 -8.40
C ILE A 152 2.04 -11.96 -9.89
N TYR A 153 1.72 -13.23 -10.19
CA TYR A 153 1.47 -13.69 -11.56
C TYR A 153 0.60 -14.94 -11.56
N VAL A 154 0.03 -15.24 -12.71
CA VAL A 154 -0.73 -16.47 -12.96
C VAL A 154 -0.01 -17.29 -14.01
N GLU A 155 0.23 -18.56 -13.72
CA GLU A 155 0.88 -19.50 -14.62
C GLU A 155 -0.09 -20.59 -15.08
N ALA A 156 -0.15 -20.83 -16.39
CA ALA A 156 -0.89 -21.96 -16.95
C ALA A 156 0.04 -23.18 -17.14
N ARG A 157 -0.31 -24.28 -16.46
CA ARG A 157 0.33 -25.59 -16.65
C ARG A 157 -0.73 -26.65 -16.98
N ALA A 158 -0.63 -27.24 -18.14
CA ALA A 158 -1.60 -28.20 -18.67
C ALA A 158 -3.03 -27.60 -18.69
N HIS A 159 -3.91 -28.05 -17.80
CA HIS A 159 -5.30 -27.62 -17.71
C HIS A 159 -5.60 -26.79 -16.47
N TYR A 160 -4.58 -26.33 -15.75
CA TYR A 160 -4.71 -25.59 -14.50
C TYR A 160 -4.02 -24.24 -14.58
N LEU A 161 -4.61 -23.26 -13.90
CA LEU A 161 -4.01 -21.96 -13.60
C LEU A 161 -3.54 -21.97 -12.15
N PHE A 162 -2.30 -21.56 -11.93
CA PHE A 162 -1.65 -21.47 -10.63
C PHE A 162 -1.46 -19.99 -10.30
N PHE A 163 -1.97 -19.57 -9.15
CA PHE A 163 -1.90 -18.17 -8.70
C PHE A 163 -0.76 -18.02 -7.71
N HIS A 164 0.30 -17.34 -8.11
CA HIS A 164 1.46 -17.06 -7.26
C HIS A 164 1.21 -15.78 -6.48
N LEU A 165 1.30 -15.86 -5.14
CA LEU A 165 0.89 -14.81 -4.22
C LEU A 165 2.09 -14.20 -3.49
N SER A 166 1.98 -12.90 -3.12
CA SER A 166 3.03 -12.18 -2.41
C SER A 166 3.09 -12.50 -0.90
N ASN A 167 1.98 -13.01 -0.35
CA ASN A 167 1.79 -13.19 1.09
C ASN A 167 1.62 -14.66 1.50
N SER A 168 1.82 -15.62 0.60
CA SER A 168 1.60 -17.04 0.87
C SER A 168 2.46 -17.91 -0.03
N ASP A 169 3.07 -18.94 0.56
CA ASP A 169 3.73 -20.03 -0.17
C ASP A 169 2.74 -21.02 -0.78
N GLU A 170 1.48 -20.98 -0.34
CA GLU A 170 0.41 -21.77 -0.97
C GLU A 170 0.11 -21.18 -2.35
N ILE A 171 0.03 -22.06 -3.35
CA ILE A 171 -0.28 -21.70 -4.74
C ILE A 171 -1.68 -22.22 -5.07
N PRO A 172 -2.74 -21.41 -4.89
CA PRO A 172 -4.09 -21.78 -5.29
C PRO A 172 -4.14 -22.13 -6.77
N ALA A 173 -4.87 -23.19 -7.11
CA ALA A 173 -5.00 -23.63 -8.49
C ALA A 173 -6.45 -23.88 -8.86
N MET A 174 -6.84 -23.48 -10.08
CA MET A 174 -8.15 -23.78 -10.66
C MET A 174 -8.01 -24.38 -12.05
N ARG A 175 -8.97 -25.23 -12.42
CA ARG A 175 -9.03 -25.79 -13.76
C ARG A 175 -9.64 -24.78 -14.73
N ALA A 176 -8.79 -24.12 -15.49
CA ALA A 176 -9.19 -23.12 -16.50
C ALA A 176 -8.05 -22.88 -17.48
N LYS A 177 -8.31 -22.08 -18.52
CA LYS A 177 -7.31 -21.55 -19.45
C LYS A 177 -7.12 -20.04 -19.21
N ILE A 178 -5.99 -19.48 -19.62
CA ILE A 178 -5.74 -18.03 -19.53
C ILE A 178 -6.85 -17.21 -20.20
N GLY A 179 -7.30 -17.65 -21.39
CA GLY A 179 -8.37 -16.98 -22.12
C GLY A 179 -9.70 -16.90 -21.37
N ASP A 180 -9.94 -17.82 -20.43
CA ASP A 180 -11.18 -17.86 -19.65
C ASP A 180 -11.20 -16.80 -18.55
N ILE A 181 -10.04 -16.33 -18.07
CA ILE A 181 -9.92 -15.42 -16.94
C ILE A 181 -9.38 -14.03 -17.29
N ILE A 182 -8.69 -13.87 -18.43
CA ILE A 182 -8.03 -12.60 -18.76
C ILE A 182 -9.01 -11.44 -18.88
N GLY A 183 -10.25 -11.71 -19.28
CA GLY A 183 -11.33 -10.74 -19.36
C GLY A 183 -11.91 -10.33 -18.01
N ASP A 184 -11.72 -11.17 -16.98
CA ASP A 184 -12.19 -10.92 -15.61
C ASP A 184 -11.14 -10.20 -14.76
N LEU A 185 -9.89 -10.13 -15.26
CA LEU A 185 -8.81 -9.41 -14.60
C LEU A 185 -8.68 -7.98 -15.16
N PRO A 186 -8.53 -6.95 -14.32
CA PRO A 186 -8.43 -5.57 -14.78
C PRO A 186 -7.17 -5.37 -15.63
N SER A 187 -7.35 -4.92 -16.88
CA SER A 187 -6.27 -4.66 -17.82
C SER A 187 -5.32 -3.53 -17.39
N SER A 188 -5.71 -2.72 -16.42
CA SER A 188 -4.85 -1.72 -15.78
C SER A 188 -3.84 -2.31 -14.81
N LEU A 189 -4.11 -3.53 -14.29
CA LEU A 189 -3.27 -4.21 -13.32
C LEU A 189 -2.61 -5.48 -13.88
N PHE A 190 -3.23 -6.13 -14.86
CA PHE A 190 -2.74 -7.40 -15.38
C PHE A 190 -2.47 -7.35 -16.88
N ALA A 191 -1.36 -7.95 -17.28
CA ALA A 191 -0.99 -8.09 -18.66
C ALA A 191 -0.62 -9.54 -19.00
N GLN A 192 -1.13 -10.05 -20.10
CA GLN A 192 -0.68 -11.33 -20.63
C GLN A 192 0.67 -11.13 -21.37
N CYS A 193 1.77 -11.56 -20.76
CA CYS A 193 3.10 -11.46 -21.36
C CYS A 193 3.51 -12.71 -22.15
N HIS A 194 2.83 -13.82 -21.97
CA HIS A 194 3.06 -15.07 -22.68
C HIS A 194 1.76 -15.90 -22.79
N ARG A 195 1.69 -16.87 -23.72
CA ARG A 195 0.53 -17.79 -23.82
C ARG A 195 0.21 -18.55 -22.53
N SER A 196 1.18 -18.65 -21.60
CA SER A 196 1.07 -19.36 -20.33
C SER A 196 1.23 -18.48 -19.11
N PHE A 197 1.38 -17.16 -19.28
CA PHE A 197 1.62 -16.26 -18.16
C PHE A 197 0.82 -14.96 -18.26
N ILE A 198 0.18 -14.60 -17.14
CA ILE A 198 -0.36 -13.26 -16.85
C ILE A 198 0.46 -12.71 -15.71
N VAL A 199 0.96 -11.50 -15.83
CA VAL A 199 1.72 -10.80 -14.79
C VAL A 199 0.91 -9.66 -14.23
N ASN A 200 1.09 -9.40 -12.95
CA ASN A 200 0.54 -8.21 -12.30
C ASN A 200 1.57 -7.09 -12.41
N LEU A 201 1.16 -5.97 -13.01
CA LEU A 201 2.00 -4.80 -13.25
C LEU A 201 2.42 -4.07 -11.96
N LEU A 202 1.76 -4.37 -10.82
CA LEU A 202 2.14 -3.85 -9.51
C LEU A 202 3.42 -4.50 -8.94
N HIS A 203 3.82 -5.66 -9.48
CA HIS A 203 4.96 -6.45 -8.98
C HIS A 203 6.12 -6.51 -9.97
N ILE A 204 6.17 -5.56 -10.94
CA ILE A 204 7.24 -5.45 -11.94
C ILE A 204 8.17 -4.28 -11.63
#